data_5f7054c0ee799930da636dc71660c85c
#
_entry.id   5f7054c0ee799930da636dc71660c85c
#
_cell.length_a   1.000
_cell.length_b   1.000
_cell.length_c   1.000
_cell.angle_alpha   90.00
_cell.angle_beta   90.00
_cell.angle_gamma   90.00
#
_symmetry.space_group_name_H-M   'P 1'
#
loop_
_entity.id
_entity.type
_entity.pdbx_description
1 polymer ?
#
loop_
_entity_poly.entity_id
_entity_poly.type
_entity_poly.pdbx_seq_one_letter_code
_entity_poly.pdbx_strand_id
1 'polypeptide(L)'
;MANIIEIESQYTSGVSSKRPLAIVRGRGARVWDDNGREYIDCVGGQGTANVGHANPIVAEAIAEQARTLISLTEIFYNDKRAALEEKLVAISPNRANRVYLCNSGTEAIESAIKFARYTTGRTGILAFMRGFHGRTLGALSATWEPKYREPFLPLVPDFAHAPYDNLDKAREAITDKTAGVIVEVVQGEGGVRLGSREFLIGLQEICRARGAMLIVDEVQTGFARTGKMFASEHYGLEADFVCVAKSIAGGMPMGATLIGERVKKLEPLIHGSTFGGNPLACAAGVAAIGFIEKENLAARAAELGAYMKGRLERIESPLIREVRGLGLMIGVELKQKVTPYLHALMDRGVLALPAGLNVLRLLPPLVIEKTDLDVVAEQIEAVLQEEKT
;
A
#
# COMPACT_ATOMS: atom_id res chain seq x y z
N MET A 1 11.80 -12.09 -32.49
CA MET A 1 11.05 -12.52 -31.30
C MET A 1 9.62 -11.99 -31.44
N ALA A 2 8.62 -12.72 -30.97
CA ALA A 2 7.24 -12.21 -31.01
C ALA A 2 7.14 -10.91 -30.18
N ASN A 3 6.38 -9.92 -30.65
CA ASN A 3 6.20 -8.66 -29.96
C ASN A 3 5.45 -8.90 -28.64
N ILE A 4 6.09 -8.66 -27.50
CA ILE A 4 5.55 -8.90 -26.16
C ILE A 4 4.24 -8.13 -25.98
N ILE A 5 4.18 -6.87 -26.43
CA ILE A 5 3.00 -6.01 -26.31
C ILE A 5 1.82 -6.57 -27.11
N GLU A 6 2.06 -7.04 -28.34
CA GLU A 6 1.02 -7.63 -29.19
C GLU A 6 0.45 -8.90 -28.56
N ILE A 7 1.32 -9.83 -28.13
CA ILE A 7 0.89 -11.09 -27.51
C ILE A 7 0.09 -10.81 -26.22
N GLU A 8 0.62 -9.98 -25.33
CA GLU A 8 -0.05 -9.70 -24.07
C GLU A 8 -1.37 -8.94 -24.27
N SER A 9 -1.43 -8.03 -25.26
CA SER A 9 -2.66 -7.32 -25.62
C SER A 9 -3.74 -8.25 -26.17
N GLN A 10 -3.35 -9.28 -26.91
CA GLN A 10 -4.28 -10.26 -27.48
C GLN A 10 -4.96 -11.15 -26.41
N TYR A 11 -4.20 -11.53 -25.35
CA TYR A 11 -4.66 -12.54 -24.39
C TYR A 11 -5.05 -11.97 -23.02
N THR A 12 -4.81 -10.68 -22.76
CA THR A 12 -5.21 -10.05 -21.50
C THR A 12 -6.71 -9.82 -21.42
N SER A 13 -7.27 -9.79 -20.22
CA SER A 13 -8.70 -9.48 -19.99
C SER A 13 -9.13 -8.06 -20.38
N GLY A 14 -8.17 -7.14 -20.61
CA GLY A 14 -8.45 -5.74 -20.95
C GLY A 14 -8.86 -4.85 -19.77
N VAL A 15 -8.96 -5.36 -18.55
CA VAL A 15 -9.35 -4.55 -17.36
C VAL A 15 -8.27 -3.60 -16.88
N SER A 16 -7.03 -3.79 -17.30
CA SER A 16 -5.89 -2.94 -16.91
C SER A 16 -5.52 -1.98 -18.05
N SER A 17 -5.48 -0.68 -17.75
CA SER A 17 -4.91 0.29 -18.68
C SER A 17 -3.39 0.16 -18.71
N LYS A 18 -2.83 -0.28 -19.82
CA LYS A 18 -1.39 -0.49 -19.99
C LYS A 18 -0.74 0.70 -20.71
N ARG A 19 0.50 0.99 -20.33
CA ARG A 19 1.39 1.87 -21.11
C ARG A 19 2.10 1.05 -22.19
N PRO A 20 2.46 1.62 -23.33
CA PRO A 20 3.11 0.89 -24.45
C PRO A 20 4.60 0.63 -24.14
N LEU A 21 4.88 -0.11 -23.06
CA LEU A 21 6.23 -0.38 -22.58
C LEU A 21 6.28 -1.81 -22.02
N ALA A 22 7.18 -2.63 -22.54
CA ALA A 22 7.41 -4.01 -22.09
C ALA A 22 8.62 -4.04 -21.15
N ILE A 23 8.41 -4.12 -19.84
CA ILE A 23 9.48 -4.22 -18.84
C ILE A 23 9.84 -5.69 -18.65
N VAL A 24 11.12 -6.02 -18.80
CA VAL A 24 11.62 -7.40 -18.76
C VAL A 24 12.66 -7.67 -17.69
N ARG A 25 13.21 -6.62 -17.06
CA ARG A 25 14.22 -6.73 -16.01
C ARG A 25 14.10 -5.62 -14.99
N GLY A 26 14.46 -5.90 -13.74
CA GLY A 26 14.56 -4.90 -12.67
C GLY A 26 15.78 -5.17 -11.77
N ARG A 27 16.37 -4.10 -11.21
CA ARG A 27 17.41 -4.18 -10.17
C ARG A 27 17.40 -2.90 -9.32
N GLY A 28 17.29 -3.04 -8.01
CA GLY A 28 17.24 -1.89 -7.12
C GLY A 28 16.05 -0.98 -7.44
N ALA A 29 16.30 0.28 -7.77
CA ALA A 29 15.28 1.26 -8.17
C ALA A 29 15.18 1.45 -9.70
N ARG A 30 15.72 0.54 -10.49
CA ARG A 30 15.76 0.65 -11.96
C ARG A 30 15.11 -0.55 -12.63
N VAL A 31 14.49 -0.31 -13.78
CA VAL A 31 13.90 -1.33 -14.63
C VAL A 31 14.34 -1.12 -16.08
N TRP A 32 14.28 -2.19 -16.90
CA TRP A 32 14.67 -2.15 -18.31
C TRP A 32 13.58 -2.73 -19.19
N ASP A 33 13.35 -2.08 -20.31
CA ASP A 33 12.46 -2.61 -21.35
C ASP A 33 13.11 -3.71 -22.20
N ASP A 34 12.34 -4.27 -23.12
CA ASP A 34 12.76 -5.31 -24.06
C ASP A 34 13.77 -4.84 -25.12
N ASN A 35 13.96 -3.52 -25.27
CA ASN A 35 14.99 -2.92 -26.09
C ASN A 35 16.29 -2.60 -25.31
N GLY A 36 16.28 -2.87 -23.99
CA GLY A 36 17.41 -2.63 -23.10
C GLY A 36 17.51 -1.20 -22.57
N ARG A 37 16.52 -0.35 -22.84
CA ARG A 37 16.47 1.01 -22.29
C ARG A 37 16.17 0.96 -20.79
N GLU A 38 16.93 1.74 -20.04
CA GLU A 38 16.83 1.86 -18.59
C GLU A 38 15.86 2.96 -18.17
N TYR A 39 15.14 2.72 -17.08
CA TYR A 39 14.21 3.67 -16.45
C TYR A 39 14.44 3.71 -14.94
N ILE A 40 14.38 4.91 -14.35
CA ILE A 40 14.25 5.06 -12.89
C ILE A 40 12.79 4.77 -12.52
N ASP A 41 12.60 3.78 -11.65
CA ASP A 41 11.25 3.32 -11.28
C ASP A 41 10.74 4.02 -10.03
N CYS A 42 9.88 5.02 -10.21
CA CYS A 42 9.09 5.63 -9.14
C CYS A 42 7.66 5.06 -9.07
N VAL A 43 7.39 3.90 -9.71
CA VAL A 43 6.17 3.10 -9.56
C VAL A 43 6.34 2.08 -8.44
N GLY A 44 7.53 1.45 -8.37
CA GLY A 44 7.88 0.46 -7.37
C GLY A 44 6.89 -0.69 -7.26
N GLY A 45 6.31 -1.16 -8.41
CA GLY A 45 5.24 -2.14 -8.41
C GLY A 45 3.99 -1.67 -7.64
N GLN A 46 3.63 -0.39 -7.74
CA GLN A 46 2.61 0.27 -6.91
C GLN A 46 2.93 0.25 -5.40
N GLY A 47 4.23 0.35 -5.07
CA GLY A 47 4.73 0.35 -3.70
C GLY A 47 4.96 -1.05 -3.12
N THR A 48 5.15 -2.08 -3.95
CA THR A 48 5.50 -3.44 -3.48
C THR A 48 7.00 -3.66 -3.39
N ALA A 49 7.80 -2.91 -4.14
CA ALA A 49 9.23 -3.11 -4.28
C ALA A 49 10.07 -2.28 -3.29
N ASN A 50 9.65 -2.15 -2.02
CA ASN A 50 10.38 -1.35 -1.03
C ASN A 50 11.85 -1.78 -0.88
N VAL A 51 12.12 -3.07 -0.93
CA VAL A 51 13.49 -3.63 -0.82
C VAL A 51 14.28 -3.60 -2.12
N GLY A 52 13.70 -3.03 -3.19
CA GLY A 52 14.28 -3.00 -4.53
C GLY A 52 13.92 -4.21 -5.39
N HIS A 53 13.94 -4.00 -6.70
CA HIS A 53 13.75 -5.10 -7.66
C HIS A 53 14.90 -6.10 -7.58
N ALA A 54 14.58 -7.39 -7.72
CA ALA A 54 15.53 -8.50 -7.69
C ALA A 54 16.49 -8.44 -6.47
N ASN A 55 15.95 -8.11 -5.28
CA ASN A 55 16.75 -8.09 -4.06
C ASN A 55 17.39 -9.46 -3.83
N PRO A 56 18.73 -9.57 -3.73
CA PRO A 56 19.42 -10.85 -3.69
C PRO A 56 19.09 -11.68 -2.45
N ILE A 57 18.84 -11.03 -1.30
CA ILE A 57 18.50 -11.72 -0.04
C ILE A 57 17.11 -12.36 -0.15
N VAL A 58 16.14 -11.62 -0.70
CA VAL A 58 14.78 -12.14 -0.92
C VAL A 58 14.78 -13.22 -1.99
N ALA A 59 15.51 -13.01 -3.10
CA ALA A 59 15.59 -13.97 -4.19
C ALA A 59 16.20 -15.31 -3.73
N GLU A 60 17.26 -15.28 -2.91
CA GLU A 60 17.86 -16.51 -2.37
C GLU A 60 16.95 -17.22 -1.39
N ALA A 61 16.28 -16.49 -0.48
CA ALA A 61 15.31 -17.08 0.44
C ALA A 61 14.16 -17.79 -0.29
N ILE A 62 13.68 -17.20 -1.39
CA ILE A 62 12.68 -17.81 -2.27
C ILE A 62 13.24 -19.06 -2.94
N ALA A 63 14.45 -19.01 -3.49
CA ALA A 63 15.08 -20.13 -4.20
C ALA A 63 15.32 -21.33 -3.27
N GLU A 64 15.81 -21.09 -2.06
CA GLU A 64 16.01 -22.11 -1.02
C GLU A 64 14.70 -22.74 -0.59
N GLN A 65 13.69 -21.91 -0.28
CA GLN A 65 12.41 -22.38 0.17
C GLN A 65 11.63 -23.12 -0.94
N ALA A 66 11.79 -22.70 -2.19
CA ALA A 66 11.18 -23.40 -3.34
C ALA A 66 11.72 -24.81 -3.53
N ARG A 67 12.98 -25.07 -3.17
CA ARG A 67 13.56 -26.42 -3.17
C ARG A 67 13.13 -27.28 -1.98
N THR A 68 12.62 -26.65 -0.91
CA THR A 68 12.26 -27.34 0.34
C THR A 68 10.76 -27.64 0.42
N LEU A 69 9.92 -26.61 0.38
CA LEU A 69 8.46 -26.72 0.50
C LEU A 69 7.80 -25.42 0.04
N ILE A 70 7.02 -25.48 -1.04
CA ILE A 70 6.35 -24.30 -1.60
C ILE A 70 5.04 -23.97 -0.87
N SER A 71 4.16 -24.97 -0.74
CA SER A 71 2.80 -24.78 -0.23
C SER A 71 2.49 -25.75 0.89
N LEU A 72 1.87 -25.24 1.95
CA LEU A 72 1.36 -26.02 3.08
C LEU A 72 0.16 -25.28 3.68
N THR A 73 -0.95 -25.97 3.84
CA THR A 73 -2.15 -25.41 4.49
C THR A 73 -1.94 -25.19 6.01
N GLU A 74 -2.70 -24.26 6.58
CA GLU A 74 -2.61 -23.89 8.02
C GLU A 74 -3.05 -24.99 8.98
N ILE A 75 -3.59 -26.11 8.50
CA ILE A 75 -3.87 -27.27 9.38
C ILE A 75 -2.60 -27.91 9.96
N PHE A 76 -1.43 -27.61 9.42
CA PHE A 76 -0.13 -28.05 9.94
C PHE A 76 0.73 -26.85 10.34
N TYR A 77 1.50 -26.98 11.41
CA TYR A 77 2.50 -26.01 11.78
C TYR A 77 3.67 -25.99 10.79
N ASN A 78 4.29 -24.80 10.62
CA ASN A 78 5.43 -24.63 9.73
C ASN A 78 6.42 -23.61 10.30
N ASP A 79 7.72 -23.87 10.14
CA ASP A 79 8.82 -23.06 10.67
C ASP A 79 8.86 -21.67 10.08
N LYS A 80 8.65 -21.52 8.76
CA LYS A 80 8.70 -20.20 8.08
C LYS A 80 7.49 -19.34 8.44
N ARG A 81 6.32 -19.97 8.59
CA ARG A 81 5.11 -19.28 9.05
C ARG A 81 5.29 -18.78 10.48
N ALA A 82 5.74 -19.64 11.38
CA ALA A 82 5.98 -19.26 12.78
C ALA A 82 6.98 -18.11 12.88
N ALA A 83 8.10 -18.17 12.15
CA ALA A 83 9.10 -17.10 12.13
C ALA A 83 8.56 -15.77 11.59
N LEU A 84 7.69 -15.81 10.57
CA LEU A 84 7.08 -14.58 10.04
C LEU A 84 6.04 -14.02 11.00
N GLU A 85 5.18 -14.85 11.61
CA GLU A 85 4.17 -14.41 12.57
C GLU A 85 4.82 -13.78 13.80
N GLU A 86 5.85 -14.41 14.37
CA GLU A 86 6.63 -13.85 15.48
C GLU A 86 7.23 -12.48 15.11
N LYS A 87 7.82 -12.38 13.92
CA LYS A 87 8.41 -11.13 13.43
C LYS A 87 7.37 -10.03 13.24
N LEU A 88 6.21 -10.35 12.65
CA LEU A 88 5.12 -9.39 12.45
C LEU A 88 4.54 -8.90 13.78
N VAL A 89 4.40 -9.78 14.77
CA VAL A 89 3.98 -9.40 16.13
C VAL A 89 5.01 -8.48 16.77
N ALA A 90 6.29 -8.80 16.65
CA ALA A 90 7.38 -8.02 17.26
C ALA A 90 7.47 -6.58 16.71
N ILE A 91 7.24 -6.38 15.41
CA ILE A 91 7.28 -5.04 14.78
C ILE A 91 5.93 -4.31 14.77
N SER A 92 4.86 -4.93 15.28
CA SER A 92 3.49 -4.45 15.17
C SER A 92 3.29 -3.10 15.88
N PRO A 93 2.70 -2.09 15.25
CA PRO A 93 2.48 -0.78 15.84
C PRO A 93 1.31 -0.75 16.83
N ASN A 94 0.43 -1.75 16.80
CA ASN A 94 -0.79 -1.86 17.60
C ASN A 94 -0.68 -2.89 18.73
N ARG A 95 0.54 -3.31 19.08
CA ARG A 95 0.76 -4.39 20.06
C ARG A 95 -0.06 -5.65 19.72
N ALA A 96 -0.10 -5.99 18.43
CA ALA A 96 -0.78 -7.21 17.99
C ALA A 96 -0.19 -8.42 18.72
N ASN A 97 -1.05 -9.36 19.08
CA ASN A 97 -0.67 -10.61 19.70
C ASN A 97 -1.02 -11.82 18.82
N ARG A 98 -1.64 -11.58 17.67
CA ARG A 98 -2.03 -12.60 16.69
C ARG A 98 -1.93 -12.02 15.28
N VAL A 99 -1.71 -12.89 14.32
CA VAL A 99 -1.65 -12.57 12.90
C VAL A 99 -2.57 -13.52 12.14
N TYR A 100 -3.29 -12.99 11.16
CA TYR A 100 -3.93 -13.79 10.11
C TYR A 100 -3.20 -13.52 8.81
N LEU A 101 -2.68 -14.57 8.17
CA LEU A 101 -1.94 -14.48 6.91
C LEU A 101 -2.86 -14.76 5.71
N CYS A 102 -2.69 -13.98 4.65
CA CYS A 102 -3.43 -14.10 3.40
C CYS A 102 -2.53 -13.77 2.19
N ASN A 103 -3.09 -13.52 0.99
CA ASN A 103 -2.30 -13.41 -0.24
C ASN A 103 -2.30 -12.00 -0.84
N SER A 104 -3.12 -11.09 -0.32
CA SER A 104 -3.30 -9.74 -0.87
C SER A 104 -3.82 -8.76 0.17
N GLY A 105 -3.71 -7.46 -0.13
CA GLY A 105 -4.27 -6.40 0.73
C GLY A 105 -5.79 -6.44 0.79
N THR A 106 -6.46 -6.79 -0.30
CA THR A 106 -7.92 -6.93 -0.29
C THR A 106 -8.39 -8.05 0.63
N GLU A 107 -7.67 -9.20 0.68
CA GLU A 107 -7.98 -10.29 1.63
C GLU A 107 -7.71 -9.87 3.08
N ALA A 108 -6.67 -9.09 3.34
CA ALA A 108 -6.43 -8.54 4.67
C ALA A 108 -7.57 -7.61 5.12
N ILE A 109 -8.07 -6.74 4.25
CA ILE A 109 -9.24 -5.89 4.52
C ILE A 109 -10.51 -6.73 4.72
N GLU A 110 -10.77 -7.74 3.89
CA GLU A 110 -11.92 -8.64 4.04
C GLU A 110 -11.90 -9.35 5.40
N SER A 111 -10.74 -9.84 5.82
CA SER A 111 -10.60 -10.50 7.13
C SER A 111 -10.86 -9.52 8.27
N ALA A 112 -10.30 -8.30 8.22
CA ALA A 112 -10.51 -7.27 9.23
C ALA A 112 -11.99 -6.86 9.34
N ILE A 113 -12.70 -6.69 8.22
CA ILE A 113 -14.16 -6.44 8.17
C ILE A 113 -14.92 -7.58 8.87
N LYS A 114 -14.63 -8.83 8.50
CA LYS A 114 -15.28 -10.01 9.08
C LYS A 114 -15.01 -10.13 10.59
N PHE A 115 -13.76 -9.92 11.00
CA PHE A 115 -13.37 -10.02 12.41
C PHE A 115 -13.94 -8.88 13.25
N ALA A 116 -14.06 -7.66 12.70
CA ALA A 116 -14.75 -6.55 13.36
C ALA A 116 -16.23 -6.84 13.57
N ARG A 117 -16.93 -7.33 12.53
CA ARG A 117 -18.33 -7.77 12.63
C ARG A 117 -18.49 -8.90 13.65
N TYR A 118 -17.63 -9.90 13.60
CA TYR A 118 -17.66 -11.02 14.53
C TYR A 118 -17.39 -10.60 15.98
N THR A 119 -16.44 -9.69 16.22
CA THR A 119 -16.08 -9.21 17.55
C THR A 119 -17.21 -8.40 18.18
N THR A 120 -17.82 -7.52 17.41
CA THR A 120 -18.82 -6.56 17.91
C THR A 120 -20.26 -7.10 17.84
N GLY A 121 -20.53 -8.09 16.99
CA GLY A 121 -21.90 -8.53 16.67
C GLY A 121 -22.70 -7.52 15.83
N ARG A 122 -22.04 -6.49 15.28
CA ARG A 122 -22.62 -5.41 14.48
C ARG A 122 -22.26 -5.59 13.01
N THR A 123 -22.95 -4.86 12.10
CA THR A 123 -22.74 -4.99 10.64
C THR A 123 -22.15 -3.75 9.98
N GLY A 124 -22.32 -2.56 10.56
CA GLY A 124 -21.95 -1.29 9.97
C GLY A 124 -20.43 -1.12 9.81
N ILE A 125 -19.99 -0.69 8.63
CA ILE A 125 -18.59 -0.31 8.37
C ILE A 125 -18.56 1.13 7.87
N LEU A 126 -17.76 1.97 8.51
CA LEU A 126 -17.46 3.32 8.05
C LEU A 126 -16.10 3.31 7.35
N ALA A 127 -16.03 3.88 6.15
CA ALA A 127 -14.81 4.18 5.42
C ALA A 127 -14.78 5.69 5.07
N PHE A 128 -13.75 6.13 4.35
CA PHE A 128 -13.61 7.56 4.05
C PHE A 128 -13.58 7.83 2.54
N MET A 129 -14.13 8.98 2.17
CA MET A 129 -14.08 9.48 0.79
C MET A 129 -12.64 9.49 0.28
N ARG A 130 -12.43 9.11 -0.98
CA ARG A 130 -11.13 8.91 -1.65
C ARG A 130 -10.32 7.73 -1.14
N GLY A 131 -10.78 6.95 -0.16
CA GLY A 131 -10.14 5.73 0.31
C GLY A 131 -10.15 4.62 -0.74
N PHE A 132 -9.09 3.81 -0.74
CA PHE A 132 -8.98 2.63 -1.59
C PHE A 132 -8.54 1.43 -0.76
N HIS A 133 -9.41 0.42 -0.66
CA HIS A 133 -9.20 -0.72 0.23
C HIS A 133 -9.19 -2.07 -0.49
N GLY A 134 -9.45 -2.10 -1.79
CA GLY A 134 -9.40 -3.32 -2.61
C GLY A 134 -10.54 -3.44 -3.63
N ARG A 135 -10.58 -4.59 -4.28
CA ARG A 135 -11.49 -4.88 -5.42
C ARG A 135 -12.39 -6.10 -5.21
N THR A 136 -12.26 -6.86 -4.12
CA THR A 136 -13.27 -7.84 -3.71
C THR A 136 -14.51 -7.13 -3.20
N LEU A 137 -15.68 -7.77 -3.21
CA LEU A 137 -16.95 -7.07 -2.96
C LEU A 137 -17.01 -6.35 -1.61
N GLY A 138 -16.50 -6.93 -0.53
CA GLY A 138 -16.46 -6.26 0.78
C GLY A 138 -15.46 -5.11 0.82
N ALA A 139 -14.23 -5.31 0.36
CA ALA A 139 -13.23 -4.25 0.28
C ALA A 139 -13.62 -3.16 -0.73
N LEU A 140 -14.30 -3.53 -1.83
CA LEU A 140 -14.84 -2.59 -2.80
C LEU A 140 -15.98 -1.75 -2.21
N SER A 141 -16.78 -2.33 -1.29
CA SER A 141 -17.81 -1.58 -0.54
C SER A 141 -17.21 -0.47 0.33
N ALA A 142 -15.99 -0.68 0.85
CA ALA A 142 -15.24 0.33 1.61
C ALA A 142 -14.47 1.31 0.70
N THR A 143 -14.14 0.94 -0.54
CA THR A 143 -13.49 1.81 -1.52
C THR A 143 -14.45 2.91 -2.00
N TRP A 144 -13.96 4.16 -2.08
CA TRP A 144 -14.82 5.32 -2.38
C TRP A 144 -15.16 5.50 -3.86
N GLU A 145 -14.20 5.35 -4.76
CA GLU A 145 -14.29 5.83 -6.15
C GLU A 145 -15.45 5.20 -6.92
N PRO A 146 -16.47 5.98 -7.36
CA PRO A 146 -17.67 5.47 -8.01
C PRO A 146 -17.40 4.59 -9.23
N LYS A 147 -16.44 4.97 -10.08
CA LYS A 147 -16.09 4.21 -11.31
C LYS A 147 -15.66 2.76 -11.02
N TYR A 148 -15.23 2.46 -9.79
CA TYR A 148 -14.88 1.09 -9.40
C TYR A 148 -16.05 0.31 -8.84
N ARG A 149 -17.03 1.01 -8.25
CA ARG A 149 -18.16 0.45 -7.51
C ARG A 149 -19.40 0.24 -8.37
N GLU A 150 -19.76 1.25 -9.17
CA GLU A 150 -21.02 1.28 -9.95
C GLU A 150 -21.24 0.07 -10.85
N PRO A 151 -20.21 -0.46 -11.56
CA PRO A 151 -20.40 -1.64 -12.42
C PRO A 151 -20.75 -2.92 -11.65
N PHE A 152 -20.57 -2.95 -10.32
CA PHE A 152 -20.72 -4.15 -9.50
C PHE A 152 -21.84 -4.04 -8.44
N LEU A 153 -22.74 -3.08 -8.59
CA LEU A 153 -23.87 -2.94 -7.68
C LEU A 153 -24.89 -4.10 -7.87
N PRO A 154 -25.54 -4.60 -6.77
CA PRO A 154 -25.39 -4.14 -5.38
C PRO A 154 -24.13 -4.71 -4.72
N LEU A 155 -23.45 -3.87 -3.92
CA LEU A 155 -22.30 -4.28 -3.09
C LEU A 155 -22.76 -4.83 -1.74
N VAL A 156 -21.81 -5.16 -0.86
CA VAL A 156 -22.09 -5.62 0.49
C VAL A 156 -22.78 -4.49 1.28
N PRO A 157 -23.93 -4.76 1.94
CA PRO A 157 -24.69 -3.74 2.66
C PRO A 157 -23.98 -3.23 3.92
N ASP A 158 -24.53 -2.14 4.49
CA ASP A 158 -24.11 -1.51 5.75
C ASP A 158 -22.73 -0.84 5.69
N PHE A 159 -22.34 -0.34 4.51
CA PHE A 159 -21.15 0.51 4.36
C PHE A 159 -21.57 1.97 4.21
N ALA A 160 -20.88 2.86 4.94
CA ALA A 160 -21.01 4.30 4.84
C ALA A 160 -19.66 4.96 4.58
N HIS A 161 -19.70 6.17 4.01
CA HIS A 161 -18.48 6.96 3.76
C HIS A 161 -18.63 8.37 4.35
N ALA A 162 -17.61 8.80 5.09
CA ALA A 162 -17.51 10.17 5.60
C ALA A 162 -16.39 10.94 4.88
N PRO A 163 -16.40 12.27 4.88
CA PRO A 163 -15.27 13.06 4.42
C PRO A 163 -14.01 12.71 5.21
N TYR A 164 -12.89 12.50 4.47
CA TYR A 164 -11.59 12.26 5.09
C TYR A 164 -11.08 13.51 5.78
N ASP A 165 -10.39 13.34 6.90
CA ASP A 165 -9.85 14.41 7.74
C ASP A 165 -10.92 15.36 8.30
N ASN A 166 -12.13 14.83 8.56
CA ASN A 166 -13.24 15.54 9.19
C ASN A 166 -13.78 14.73 10.36
N LEU A 167 -13.30 15.06 11.57
CA LEU A 167 -13.62 14.30 12.79
C LEU A 167 -15.10 14.42 13.18
N ASP A 168 -15.74 15.59 12.98
CA ASP A 168 -17.13 15.79 13.33
C ASP A 168 -18.05 14.93 12.46
N LYS A 169 -17.80 14.88 11.15
CA LYS A 169 -18.56 14.00 10.26
C LYS A 169 -18.30 12.51 10.53
N ALA A 170 -17.11 12.15 10.94
CA ALA A 170 -16.82 10.78 11.39
C ALA A 170 -17.60 10.46 12.68
N ARG A 171 -17.66 11.40 13.65
CA ARG A 171 -18.39 11.27 14.92
C ARG A 171 -19.89 11.08 14.68
N GLU A 172 -20.48 11.84 13.74
CA GLU A 172 -21.89 11.70 13.35
C GLU A 172 -22.19 10.33 12.71
N ALA A 173 -21.26 9.83 11.89
CA ALA A 173 -21.41 8.58 11.14
C ALA A 173 -21.17 7.31 11.97
N ILE A 174 -20.36 7.38 13.04
CA ILE A 174 -20.07 6.25 13.94
C ILE A 174 -21.20 6.12 14.95
N THR A 175 -22.00 5.06 14.82
CA THR A 175 -23.15 4.77 15.68
C THR A 175 -22.96 3.46 16.46
N ASP A 176 -23.92 3.11 17.28
CA ASP A 176 -24.02 1.82 17.98
C ASP A 176 -24.22 0.61 17.04
N LYS A 177 -24.50 0.85 15.74
CA LYS A 177 -24.52 -0.18 14.69
C LYS A 177 -23.17 -0.37 14.00
N THR A 178 -22.19 0.52 14.25
CA THR A 178 -20.88 0.47 13.61
C THR A 178 -20.02 -0.64 14.21
N ALA A 179 -19.65 -1.63 13.40
CA ALA A 179 -18.74 -2.70 13.74
C ALA A 179 -17.28 -2.25 13.63
N GLY A 180 -16.94 -1.52 12.56
CA GLY A 180 -15.60 -1.08 12.31
C GLY A 180 -15.50 0.21 11.50
N VAL A 181 -14.37 0.89 11.65
CA VAL A 181 -14.00 2.08 10.91
C VAL A 181 -12.68 1.79 10.20
N ILE A 182 -12.65 1.93 8.88
CA ILE A 182 -11.46 1.67 8.05
C ILE A 182 -10.86 3.00 7.64
N VAL A 183 -9.56 3.19 7.88
CA VAL A 183 -8.83 4.42 7.56
C VAL A 183 -7.42 4.12 7.04
N GLU A 184 -7.00 4.85 6.01
CA GLU A 184 -5.58 4.99 5.63
C GLU A 184 -4.99 6.17 6.40
N VAL A 185 -3.77 6.03 6.96
CA VAL A 185 -3.04 7.17 7.55
C VAL A 185 -2.63 8.17 6.48
N VAL A 186 -2.26 7.68 5.31
CA VAL A 186 -2.06 8.45 4.08
C VAL A 186 -2.84 7.77 2.97
N GLN A 187 -3.84 8.46 2.43
CA GLN A 187 -4.62 7.96 1.30
C GLN A 187 -3.78 7.94 0.03
N GLY A 188 -3.33 6.74 -0.38
CA GLY A 188 -2.45 6.58 -1.51
C GLY A 188 -3.10 6.89 -2.85
N GLU A 189 -4.15 6.17 -3.19
CA GLU A 189 -4.92 6.34 -4.44
C GLU A 189 -5.73 7.64 -4.44
N GLY A 190 -6.11 8.13 -3.26
CA GLY A 190 -6.84 9.38 -3.05
C GLY A 190 -6.02 10.66 -3.26
N GLY A 191 -4.72 10.54 -3.65
CA GLY A 191 -3.87 11.67 -3.98
C GLY A 191 -2.78 11.97 -2.95
N VAL A 192 -2.26 10.98 -2.25
CA VAL A 192 -1.23 11.11 -1.19
C VAL A 192 -1.67 12.12 -0.11
N ARG A 193 -2.88 11.93 0.41
CA ARG A 193 -3.48 12.83 1.41
C ARG A 193 -3.22 12.30 2.81
N LEU A 194 -2.58 13.13 3.64
CA LEU A 194 -2.27 12.80 5.03
C LEU A 194 -3.48 13.12 5.92
N GLY A 195 -3.80 12.23 6.85
CA GLY A 195 -4.72 12.53 7.94
C GLY A 195 -4.03 13.37 9.02
N SER A 196 -4.75 14.36 9.55
CA SER A 196 -4.24 15.13 10.68
C SER A 196 -4.15 14.29 11.95
N ARG A 197 -3.27 14.68 12.86
CA ARG A 197 -3.15 14.02 14.18
C ARG A 197 -4.48 14.05 14.93
N GLU A 198 -5.16 15.20 14.90
CA GLU A 198 -6.47 15.39 15.55
C GLU A 198 -7.51 14.40 15.02
N PHE A 199 -7.59 14.25 13.71
CA PHE A 199 -8.51 13.33 13.06
C PHE A 199 -8.21 11.87 13.43
N LEU A 200 -6.96 11.42 13.28
CA LEU A 200 -6.59 10.02 13.48
C LEU A 200 -6.73 9.59 14.95
N ILE A 201 -6.25 10.42 15.89
CA ILE A 201 -6.39 10.11 17.33
C ILE A 201 -7.83 10.26 17.77
N GLY A 202 -8.54 11.31 17.33
CA GLY A 202 -9.96 11.47 17.63
C GLY A 202 -10.80 10.31 17.10
N LEU A 203 -10.46 9.74 15.94
CA LEU A 203 -11.11 8.56 15.39
C LEU A 203 -10.92 7.33 16.30
N GLN A 204 -9.70 7.11 16.78
CA GLN A 204 -9.39 6.05 17.75
C GLN A 204 -10.20 6.19 19.04
N GLU A 205 -10.30 7.42 19.57
CA GLU A 205 -11.06 7.70 20.79
C GLU A 205 -12.56 7.44 20.60
N ILE A 206 -13.13 7.89 19.47
CA ILE A 206 -14.53 7.66 19.13
C ILE A 206 -14.82 6.15 18.99
N CYS A 207 -13.95 5.42 18.27
CA CYS A 207 -14.09 3.97 18.11
C CYS A 207 -14.09 3.26 19.47
N ARG A 208 -13.17 3.62 20.36
CA ARG A 208 -13.09 3.07 21.72
C ARG A 208 -14.36 3.38 22.52
N ALA A 209 -14.81 4.63 22.53
CA ALA A 209 -16.00 5.07 23.26
C ALA A 209 -17.29 4.40 22.75
N ARG A 210 -17.40 4.14 21.45
CA ARG A 210 -18.56 3.51 20.82
C ARG A 210 -18.47 1.99 20.73
N GLY A 211 -17.34 1.39 21.14
CA GLY A 211 -17.09 -0.06 21.02
C GLY A 211 -16.98 -0.53 19.56
N ALA A 212 -16.68 0.35 18.62
CA ALA A 212 -16.33 0.01 17.26
C ALA A 212 -14.86 -0.40 17.16
N MET A 213 -14.48 -1.20 16.14
CA MET A 213 -13.11 -1.58 15.87
C MET A 213 -12.44 -0.58 14.92
N LEU A 214 -11.25 -0.11 15.24
CA LEU A 214 -10.45 0.71 14.34
C LEU A 214 -9.57 -0.21 13.47
N ILE A 215 -9.76 -0.13 12.15
CA ILE A 215 -9.01 -0.86 11.14
C ILE A 215 -8.12 0.15 10.40
N VAL A 216 -6.80 0.03 10.56
CA VAL A 216 -5.85 0.87 9.84
C VAL A 216 -5.32 0.11 8.63
N ASP A 217 -5.53 0.69 7.45
CA ASP A 217 -5.02 0.17 6.19
C ASP A 217 -3.59 0.70 5.95
N GLU A 218 -2.62 -0.16 6.23
CA GLU A 218 -1.18 0.06 6.01
C GLU A 218 -0.68 -0.68 4.76
N VAL A 219 -1.57 -1.11 3.88
CA VAL A 219 -1.21 -1.88 2.68
C VAL A 219 -0.21 -1.12 1.80
N GLN A 220 -0.32 0.21 1.69
CA GLN A 220 0.60 1.02 0.90
C GLN A 220 1.63 1.76 1.76
N THR A 221 1.32 2.06 2.99
CA THR A 221 2.13 2.91 3.89
C THR A 221 3.11 2.12 4.74
N GLY A 222 2.87 0.83 4.95
CA GLY A 222 3.68 -0.04 5.78
C GLY A 222 5.06 -0.36 5.20
N PHE A 223 5.85 -1.04 6.02
CA PHE A 223 7.20 -1.54 5.68
C PHE A 223 8.13 -0.42 5.22
N ALA A 224 8.30 0.58 6.09
CA ALA A 224 9.24 1.68 5.99
C ALA A 224 8.91 2.77 4.94
N ARG A 225 7.84 2.64 4.14
CA ARG A 225 7.48 3.57 3.07
C ARG A 225 7.44 5.04 3.52
N THR A 226 6.88 5.29 4.70
CA THR A 226 6.63 6.64 5.21
C THR A 226 7.73 7.18 6.15
N GLY A 227 8.84 6.45 6.32
CA GLY A 227 9.93 6.83 7.23
C GLY A 227 9.82 6.24 8.64
N LYS A 228 8.82 5.43 8.89
CA LYS A 228 8.66 4.53 10.05
C LYS A 228 8.30 3.14 9.53
N MET A 229 8.43 2.09 10.34
CA MET A 229 8.01 0.74 9.91
C MET A 229 6.54 0.75 9.47
N PHE A 230 5.68 1.46 10.19
CA PHE A 230 4.27 1.70 9.85
C PHE A 230 3.92 3.19 10.00
N ALA A 231 3.02 3.69 9.15
CA ALA A 231 2.63 5.11 9.18
C ALA A 231 1.90 5.49 10.47
N SER A 232 1.16 4.58 11.07
CA SER A 232 0.48 4.76 12.36
C SER A 232 1.42 5.14 13.50
N GLU A 233 2.70 4.74 13.45
CA GLU A 233 3.70 5.09 14.45
C GLU A 233 4.02 6.59 14.51
N HIS A 234 3.83 7.35 13.41
CA HIS A 234 4.02 8.81 13.42
C HIS A 234 3.06 9.52 14.37
N TYR A 235 1.93 8.90 14.64
CA TYR A 235 0.85 9.46 15.45
C TYR A 235 0.70 8.76 16.80
N GLY A 236 1.33 7.60 17.01
CA GLY A 236 1.09 6.73 18.16
C GLY A 236 -0.33 6.14 18.11
N LEU A 237 -0.80 5.80 16.91
CA LEU A 237 -2.16 5.28 16.69
C LEU A 237 -2.21 3.80 17.08
N GLU A 238 -3.10 3.46 18.00
CA GLU A 238 -3.34 2.08 18.45
C GLU A 238 -4.63 1.55 17.82
N ALA A 239 -4.49 0.82 16.71
CA ALA A 239 -5.60 0.21 16.00
C ALA A 239 -5.97 -1.17 16.56
N ASP A 240 -7.20 -1.63 16.31
CA ASP A 240 -7.61 -3.00 16.62
C ASP A 240 -7.13 -3.98 15.55
N PHE A 241 -7.09 -3.51 14.30
CA PHE A 241 -6.53 -4.24 13.17
C PHE A 241 -5.60 -3.36 12.37
N VAL A 242 -4.46 -3.89 11.97
CA VAL A 242 -3.57 -3.28 10.97
C VAL A 242 -3.48 -4.22 9.77
N CYS A 243 -3.97 -3.76 8.62
CA CYS A 243 -3.95 -4.54 7.38
C CYS A 243 -2.70 -4.20 6.58
N VAL A 244 -1.92 -5.20 6.22
CA VAL A 244 -0.66 -5.06 5.50
C VAL A 244 -0.58 -6.00 4.30
N ALA A 245 0.16 -5.58 3.26
CA ALA A 245 0.45 -6.38 2.08
C ALA A 245 1.61 -5.76 1.30
N LYS A 246 1.52 -5.76 -0.02
CA LYS A 246 2.51 -5.13 -0.93
C LYS A 246 3.96 -5.50 -0.58
N SER A 247 4.62 -4.67 0.22
CA SER A 247 6.04 -4.83 0.54
C SER A 247 6.36 -5.89 1.60
N ILE A 248 5.35 -6.50 2.23
CA ILE A 248 5.51 -7.49 3.30
C ILE A 248 6.48 -8.63 2.94
N ALA A 249 6.45 -9.07 1.67
CA ALA A 249 7.25 -10.19 1.19
C ALA A 249 8.14 -9.81 -0.02
N GLY A 250 8.56 -8.53 -0.11
CA GLY A 250 9.54 -8.07 -1.09
C GLY A 250 9.11 -8.25 -2.56
N GLY A 251 7.81 -8.29 -2.83
CA GLY A 251 7.23 -8.48 -4.17
C GLY A 251 6.51 -9.82 -4.36
N MET A 252 6.68 -10.81 -3.46
CA MET A 252 5.84 -12.01 -3.46
C MET A 252 4.41 -11.68 -2.99
N PRO A 253 3.37 -12.21 -3.66
CA PRO A 253 1.99 -12.02 -3.21
C PRO A 253 1.77 -12.51 -1.78
N MET A 254 1.46 -11.58 -0.89
CA MET A 254 1.18 -11.84 0.52
C MET A 254 0.43 -10.65 1.12
N GLY A 255 -0.39 -10.95 2.12
CA GLY A 255 -1.01 -9.97 3.01
C GLY A 255 -1.13 -10.53 4.41
N ALA A 256 -1.38 -9.66 5.37
CA ALA A 256 -1.66 -10.05 6.74
C ALA A 256 -2.58 -9.04 7.43
N THR A 257 -3.32 -9.54 8.42
CA THR A 257 -4.07 -8.72 9.37
C THR A 257 -3.46 -8.92 10.74
N LEU A 258 -2.82 -7.87 11.26
CA LEU A 258 -2.28 -7.84 12.62
C LEU A 258 -3.45 -7.53 13.57
N ILE A 259 -3.66 -8.40 14.56
CA ILE A 259 -4.85 -8.43 15.39
C ILE A 259 -4.49 -7.99 16.83
N GLY A 260 -5.11 -6.89 17.28
CA GLY A 260 -4.89 -6.32 18.60
C GLY A 260 -5.69 -7.02 19.71
N GLU A 261 -5.40 -6.66 20.96
CA GLU A 261 -5.94 -7.31 22.15
C GLU A 261 -7.44 -7.13 22.35
N ARG A 262 -8.03 -6.03 21.88
CA ARG A 262 -9.48 -5.77 21.99
C ARG A 262 -10.34 -6.72 21.15
N VAL A 263 -9.73 -7.39 20.18
CA VAL A 263 -10.42 -8.34 19.31
C VAL A 263 -10.66 -9.64 20.08
N LYS A 264 -11.91 -10.07 20.16
CA LYS A 264 -12.25 -11.32 20.87
C LYS A 264 -11.54 -12.52 20.21
N LYS A 265 -11.47 -13.62 20.96
CA LYS A 265 -10.96 -14.87 20.42
C LYS A 265 -11.74 -15.28 19.18
N LEU A 266 -11.04 -15.52 18.10
CA LEU A 266 -11.60 -16.04 16.86
C LEU A 266 -11.70 -17.57 16.96
N GLU A 267 -12.87 -18.09 16.60
CA GLU A 267 -13.07 -19.55 16.65
C GLU A 267 -12.53 -20.21 15.38
N PRO A 268 -12.04 -21.46 15.46
CA PRO A 268 -11.61 -22.22 14.30
C PRO A 268 -12.68 -22.24 13.20
N LEU A 269 -12.26 -22.22 11.93
CA LEU A 269 -13.08 -22.34 10.73
C LEU A 269 -14.00 -21.15 10.40
N ILE A 270 -14.01 -20.07 11.18
CA ILE A 270 -14.82 -18.87 10.83
C ILE A 270 -14.25 -18.12 9.60
N HIS A 271 -13.00 -18.31 9.30
CA HIS A 271 -12.29 -17.77 8.13
C HIS A 271 -11.10 -18.66 7.78
N GLY A 272 -10.57 -18.54 6.56
CA GLY A 272 -9.41 -19.28 6.13
C GLY A 272 -8.96 -18.93 4.72
N SER A 273 -7.77 -19.39 4.38
CA SER A 273 -7.18 -19.24 3.05
C SER A 273 -6.37 -20.50 2.71
N THR A 274 -6.49 -20.97 1.47
CA THR A 274 -5.71 -22.14 1.02
C THR A 274 -4.21 -21.81 0.95
N PHE A 275 -3.86 -20.62 0.46
CA PHE A 275 -2.47 -20.22 0.24
C PHE A 275 -1.96 -19.20 1.27
N GLY A 276 -2.82 -18.67 2.14
CA GLY A 276 -2.42 -17.77 3.21
C GLY A 276 -1.36 -18.44 4.10
N GLY A 277 -0.26 -17.75 4.37
CA GLY A 277 0.84 -18.29 5.17
C GLY A 277 1.59 -19.45 4.52
N ASN A 278 1.61 -19.56 3.17
CA ASN A 278 2.42 -20.57 2.50
C ASN A 278 3.92 -20.37 2.81
N PRO A 279 4.69 -21.46 2.97
CA PRO A 279 6.09 -21.38 3.37
C PRO A 279 6.97 -20.52 2.47
N LEU A 280 6.71 -20.52 1.15
CA LEU A 280 7.49 -19.76 0.18
C LEU A 280 7.35 -18.25 0.41
N ALA A 281 6.12 -17.75 0.52
CA ALA A 281 5.88 -16.34 0.78
C ALA A 281 6.32 -15.93 2.21
N CYS A 282 6.19 -16.83 3.20
CA CYS A 282 6.68 -16.59 4.55
C CYS A 282 8.20 -16.44 4.60
N ALA A 283 8.95 -17.29 3.90
CA ALA A 283 10.41 -17.17 3.79
C ALA A 283 10.81 -15.83 3.13
N ALA A 284 10.13 -15.44 2.06
CA ALA A 284 10.32 -14.14 1.41
C ALA A 284 10.02 -12.97 2.37
N GLY A 285 8.93 -13.07 3.15
CA GLY A 285 8.53 -12.06 4.15
C GLY A 285 9.57 -11.87 5.26
N VAL A 286 10.06 -12.97 5.83
CA VAL A 286 11.14 -12.93 6.85
C VAL A 286 12.38 -12.25 6.28
N ALA A 287 12.77 -12.61 5.06
CA ALA A 287 13.93 -12.03 4.38
C ALA A 287 13.74 -10.53 4.09
N ALA A 288 12.58 -10.15 3.56
CA ALA A 288 12.27 -8.75 3.22
C ALA A 288 12.23 -7.85 4.45
N ILE A 289 11.54 -8.25 5.51
CA ILE A 289 11.47 -7.48 6.76
C ILE A 289 12.86 -7.40 7.40
N GLY A 290 13.61 -8.50 7.44
CA GLY A 290 14.99 -8.52 7.93
C GLY A 290 15.92 -7.57 7.17
N PHE A 291 15.76 -7.46 5.84
CA PHE A 291 16.50 -6.51 5.02
C PHE A 291 16.11 -5.05 5.34
N ILE A 292 14.81 -4.76 5.49
CA ILE A 292 14.33 -3.43 5.86
C ILE A 292 14.93 -2.96 7.20
N GLU A 293 14.97 -3.86 8.21
CA GLU A 293 15.55 -3.56 9.52
C GLU A 293 17.07 -3.39 9.45
N LYS A 294 17.77 -4.35 8.82
CA LYS A 294 19.23 -4.36 8.71
C LYS A 294 19.78 -3.12 8.01
N GLU A 295 19.17 -2.73 6.91
CA GLU A 295 19.58 -1.57 6.11
C GLU A 295 18.95 -0.25 6.60
N ASN A 296 18.20 -0.28 7.73
CA ASN A 296 17.51 0.89 8.30
C ASN A 296 16.72 1.69 7.27
N LEU A 297 15.96 0.99 6.42
CA LEU A 297 15.26 1.62 5.29
C LEU A 297 14.21 2.64 5.75
N ALA A 298 13.73 2.56 6.99
CA ALA A 298 12.82 3.56 7.53
C ALA A 298 13.51 4.93 7.67
N ALA A 299 14.68 4.99 8.29
CA ALA A 299 15.44 6.23 8.40
C ALA A 299 15.84 6.77 7.02
N ARG A 300 16.29 5.89 6.11
CA ARG A 300 16.60 6.24 4.73
C ARG A 300 15.40 6.85 4.00
N ALA A 301 14.22 6.25 4.14
CA ALA A 301 12.99 6.77 3.52
C ALA A 301 12.58 8.12 4.11
N ALA A 302 12.78 8.34 5.41
CA ALA A 302 12.53 9.64 6.04
C ALA A 302 13.46 10.72 5.48
N GLU A 303 14.78 10.44 5.44
CA GLU A 303 15.80 11.38 4.94
C GLU A 303 15.61 11.71 3.46
N LEU A 304 15.57 10.68 2.60
CA LEU A 304 15.44 10.86 1.16
C LEU A 304 14.07 11.42 0.76
N GLY A 305 13.02 11.09 1.53
CA GLY A 305 11.69 11.64 1.34
C GLY A 305 11.64 13.14 1.63
N ALA A 306 12.23 13.59 2.75
CA ALA A 306 12.36 15.00 3.08
C ALA A 306 13.20 15.76 2.03
N TYR A 307 14.32 15.16 1.60
CA TYR A 307 15.17 15.69 0.55
C TYR A 307 14.39 15.89 -0.77
N MET A 308 13.74 14.82 -1.26
CA MET A 308 13.01 14.86 -2.53
C MET A 308 11.84 15.84 -2.48
N LYS A 309 11.07 15.84 -1.39
CA LYS A 309 9.96 16.78 -1.19
C LYS A 309 10.48 18.22 -1.26
N GLY A 310 11.57 18.57 -0.56
CA GLY A 310 12.17 19.89 -0.60
C GLY A 310 12.74 20.27 -1.97
N ARG A 311 13.18 19.32 -2.79
CA ARG A 311 13.56 19.55 -4.19
C ARG A 311 12.34 19.90 -5.05
N LEU A 312 11.25 19.14 -4.91
CA LEU A 312 10.02 19.35 -5.67
C LEU A 312 9.29 20.65 -5.29
N GLU A 313 9.34 21.06 -4.01
CA GLU A 313 8.77 22.31 -3.53
C GLU A 313 9.48 23.56 -4.10
N ARG A 314 10.72 23.43 -4.55
CA ARG A 314 11.51 24.51 -5.18
C ARG A 314 11.27 24.65 -6.68
N ILE A 315 10.51 23.74 -7.31
CA ILE A 315 10.19 23.85 -8.73
C ILE A 315 9.19 25.00 -8.92
N GLU A 316 9.64 26.05 -9.59
CA GLU A 316 8.79 27.19 -9.93
C GLU A 316 7.95 26.89 -11.17
N SER A 317 6.73 26.38 -10.97
CA SER A 317 5.77 26.14 -12.04
C SER A 317 4.36 26.57 -11.64
N PRO A 318 3.65 27.34 -12.48
CA PRO A 318 2.26 27.73 -12.22
C PRO A 318 1.29 26.54 -12.24
N LEU A 319 1.74 25.38 -12.73
CA LEU A 319 0.96 24.15 -12.82
C LEU A 319 0.91 23.42 -11.48
N ILE A 320 1.90 23.57 -10.62
CA ILE A 320 1.90 22.93 -9.30
C ILE A 320 0.90 23.63 -8.39
N ARG A 321 0.02 22.85 -7.78
CA ARG A 321 -0.88 23.30 -6.71
C ARG A 321 -0.26 23.07 -5.35
N GLU A 322 0.28 21.88 -5.13
CA GLU A 322 0.81 21.44 -3.84
C GLU A 322 1.78 20.28 -4.02
N VAL A 323 2.82 20.23 -3.20
CA VAL A 323 3.68 19.07 -3.00
C VAL A 323 3.48 18.55 -1.58
N ARG A 324 3.13 17.28 -1.43
CA ARG A 324 2.89 16.65 -0.12
C ARG A 324 3.41 15.23 -0.08
N GLY A 325 3.57 14.68 1.10
CA GLY A 325 4.04 13.30 1.26
C GLY A 325 4.66 13.05 2.62
N LEU A 326 4.95 11.79 2.88
CA LEU A 326 5.58 11.30 4.08
C LEU A 326 6.57 10.19 3.71
N GLY A 327 7.84 10.33 4.09
CA GLY A 327 8.91 9.47 3.58
C GLY A 327 8.96 9.48 2.06
N LEU A 328 9.17 8.33 1.45
CA LEU A 328 9.20 8.15 -0.01
C LEU A 328 7.82 7.83 -0.63
N MET A 329 6.77 8.34 -0.04
CA MET A 329 5.42 8.40 -0.60
C MET A 329 5.08 9.86 -0.87
N ILE A 330 5.28 10.32 -2.11
CA ILE A 330 5.23 11.73 -2.46
C ILE A 330 4.22 11.95 -3.58
N GLY A 331 3.43 13.03 -3.47
CA GLY A 331 2.46 13.47 -4.45
C GLY A 331 2.71 14.93 -4.86
N VAL A 332 2.78 15.17 -6.16
CA VAL A 332 2.77 16.51 -6.74
C VAL A 332 1.40 16.74 -7.36
N GLU A 333 0.56 17.54 -6.72
CA GLU A 333 -0.77 17.89 -7.24
C GLU A 333 -0.66 18.99 -8.28
N LEU A 334 -1.15 18.72 -9.48
CA LEU A 334 -1.19 19.66 -10.58
C LEU A 334 -2.58 20.28 -10.70
N LYS A 335 -2.66 21.45 -11.35
CA LYS A 335 -3.93 22.11 -11.70
C LYS A 335 -4.60 21.47 -12.92
N GLN A 336 -3.91 20.56 -13.58
CA GLN A 336 -4.34 19.86 -14.82
C GLN A 336 -4.29 18.34 -14.61
N LYS A 337 -4.80 17.58 -15.60
CA LYS A 337 -4.71 16.13 -15.63
C LYS A 337 -3.26 15.68 -15.72
N VAL A 338 -2.86 14.72 -14.87
CA VAL A 338 -1.47 14.27 -14.75
C VAL A 338 -1.02 13.36 -15.90
N THR A 339 -1.93 12.76 -16.66
CA THR A 339 -1.62 11.73 -17.67
C THR A 339 -0.59 12.17 -18.72
N PRO A 340 -0.66 13.37 -19.32
CA PRO A 340 0.35 13.81 -20.30
C PRO A 340 1.76 13.87 -19.70
N TYR A 341 1.88 14.35 -18.46
CA TYR A 341 3.17 14.45 -17.76
C TYR A 341 3.76 13.08 -17.42
N LEU A 342 2.92 12.09 -17.13
CA LEU A 342 3.39 10.72 -16.89
C LEU A 342 3.95 10.08 -18.17
N HIS A 343 3.40 10.39 -19.34
CA HIS A 343 3.95 9.93 -20.61
C HIS A 343 5.25 10.66 -20.93
N ALA A 344 5.28 11.99 -20.81
CA ALA A 344 6.51 12.76 -21.02
C ALA A 344 7.66 12.32 -20.09
N LEU A 345 7.38 12.00 -18.83
CA LEU A 345 8.37 11.44 -17.89
C LEU A 345 8.86 10.05 -18.35
N MET A 346 7.95 9.19 -18.80
CA MET A 346 8.30 7.86 -19.33
C MET A 346 9.25 8.00 -20.53
N ASP A 347 8.98 8.93 -21.46
CA ASP A 347 9.83 9.21 -22.60
C ASP A 347 11.20 9.75 -22.19
N ARG A 348 11.33 10.32 -20.99
CA ARG A 348 12.56 10.80 -20.37
C ARG A 348 13.23 9.80 -19.41
N GLY A 349 12.74 8.55 -19.38
CA GLY A 349 13.32 7.48 -18.56
C GLY A 349 12.91 7.49 -17.10
N VAL A 350 11.81 8.14 -16.72
CA VAL A 350 11.25 8.12 -15.37
C VAL A 350 9.85 7.55 -15.38
N LEU A 351 9.61 6.51 -14.58
CA LEU A 351 8.29 5.92 -14.42
C LEU A 351 7.63 6.42 -13.13
N ALA A 352 6.41 6.97 -13.24
CA ALA A 352 5.63 7.45 -12.11
C ALA A 352 4.15 7.06 -12.26
N LEU A 353 3.35 7.24 -11.21
CA LEU A 353 1.95 6.85 -11.12
C LEU A 353 1.00 8.06 -11.03
N PRO A 354 -0.24 7.93 -11.51
CA PRO A 354 -1.30 8.86 -11.10
C PRO A 354 -1.80 8.50 -9.70
N ALA A 355 -2.29 9.50 -8.96
CA ALA A 355 -3.19 9.30 -7.83
C ALA A 355 -4.39 10.26 -8.00
N GLY A 356 -5.55 9.68 -8.31
CA GLY A 356 -6.67 10.46 -8.85
C GLY A 356 -6.37 11.02 -10.24
N LEU A 357 -6.96 12.18 -10.58
CA LEU A 357 -6.86 12.76 -11.92
C LEU A 357 -5.62 13.65 -12.13
N ASN A 358 -5.14 14.29 -11.08
CA ASN A 358 -4.19 15.40 -11.18
C ASN A 358 -2.99 15.31 -10.23
N VAL A 359 -2.77 14.18 -9.59
CA VAL A 359 -1.59 13.99 -8.72
C VAL A 359 -0.59 13.05 -9.38
N LEU A 360 0.63 13.53 -9.59
CA LEU A 360 1.80 12.73 -9.91
C LEU A 360 2.31 12.11 -8.62
N ARG A 361 2.25 10.78 -8.52
CA ARG A 361 2.66 10.04 -7.32
C ARG A 361 3.98 9.31 -7.56
N LEU A 362 4.90 9.45 -6.60
CA LEU A 362 6.18 8.79 -6.56
C LEU A 362 6.20 7.76 -5.42
N LEU A 363 6.52 6.51 -5.76
CA LEU A 363 6.67 5.37 -4.85
C LEU A 363 7.95 4.58 -5.20
N PRO A 364 9.12 5.23 -5.26
CA PRO A 364 10.34 4.53 -5.64
C PRO A 364 10.66 3.43 -4.62
N PRO A 365 11.40 2.37 -5.00
CA PRO A 365 12.03 1.47 -4.04
C PRO A 365 12.83 2.26 -2.99
N LEU A 366 12.84 1.83 -1.72
CA LEU A 366 13.50 2.57 -0.64
C LEU A 366 15.04 2.53 -0.74
N VAL A 367 15.56 1.66 -1.58
CA VAL A 367 16.98 1.56 -1.93
C VAL A 367 17.41 2.53 -3.03
N ILE A 368 16.50 3.41 -3.49
CA ILE A 368 16.83 4.43 -4.50
C ILE A 368 17.97 5.32 -4.02
N GLU A 369 18.85 5.73 -4.93
CA GLU A 369 19.94 6.62 -4.62
C GLU A 369 19.54 8.09 -4.73
N LYS A 370 20.22 8.95 -3.98
CA LYS A 370 19.98 10.40 -4.00
C LYS A 370 20.15 10.99 -5.39
N THR A 371 21.16 10.52 -6.13
CA THR A 371 21.42 10.92 -7.52
C THR A 371 20.27 10.56 -8.46
N ASP A 372 19.59 9.42 -8.23
CA ASP A 372 18.41 9.06 -9.01
C ASP A 372 17.23 10.00 -8.70
N LEU A 373 17.07 10.40 -7.44
CA LEU A 373 16.06 11.38 -7.04
C LEU A 373 16.33 12.77 -7.65
N ASP A 374 17.59 13.17 -7.79
CA ASP A 374 17.96 14.41 -8.47
C ASP A 374 17.52 14.38 -9.93
N VAL A 375 17.83 13.28 -10.66
CA VAL A 375 17.37 13.09 -12.03
C VAL A 375 15.84 13.12 -12.12
N VAL A 376 15.14 12.43 -11.22
CA VAL A 376 13.67 12.45 -11.19
C VAL A 376 13.13 13.87 -11.02
N ALA A 377 13.69 14.65 -10.09
CA ALA A 377 13.26 16.04 -9.86
C ALA A 377 13.51 16.94 -11.09
N GLU A 378 14.70 16.80 -11.73
CA GLU A 378 15.05 17.52 -12.96
C GLU A 378 14.09 17.17 -14.12
N GLN A 379 13.75 15.89 -14.29
CA GLN A 379 12.80 15.50 -15.35
C GLN A 379 11.37 16.00 -15.05
N ILE A 380 10.94 16.01 -13.78
CA ILE A 380 9.65 16.59 -13.39
C ILE A 380 9.63 18.08 -13.70
N GLU A 381 10.68 18.82 -13.34
CA GLU A 381 10.81 20.25 -13.64
C GLU A 381 10.76 20.51 -15.16
N ALA A 382 11.53 19.76 -15.95
CA ALA A 382 11.57 19.89 -17.40
C ALA A 382 10.20 19.71 -18.04
N VAL A 383 9.46 18.62 -17.71
CA VAL A 383 8.13 18.38 -18.30
C VAL A 383 7.07 19.41 -17.88
N LEU A 384 7.24 20.05 -16.70
CA LEU A 384 6.34 21.08 -16.24
C LEU A 384 6.65 22.48 -16.84
N GLN A 385 7.81 22.64 -17.47
CA GLN A 385 8.23 23.87 -18.14
C GLN A 385 7.93 23.84 -19.66
N GLU A 386 7.92 22.67 -20.30
CA GLU A 386 7.69 22.50 -21.75
C GLU A 386 6.31 22.96 -22.22
N GLU A 387 5.29 22.96 -21.37
CA GLU A 387 3.95 23.50 -21.74
C GLU A 387 3.86 25.03 -21.82
N LYS A 388 4.96 25.75 -21.63
CA LYS A 388 4.99 27.21 -21.79
C LYS A 388 5.26 27.66 -23.23
N THR A 389 5.50 26.73 -24.14
CA THR A 389 5.72 26.97 -25.59
C THR A 389 4.57 26.46 -26.41
#